data_4ce599d8e36f53030bea7e74c6914602
#
_entry.id   4ce599d8e36f53030bea7e74c6914602
#
_cell.length_a   1.000
_cell.length_b   1.000
_cell.length_c   1.000
_cell.angle_alpha   90.00
_cell.angle_beta   90.00
_cell.angle_gamma   90.00
#
_symmetry.space_group_name_H-M   'P 1'
#
loop_
_entity.id
_entity.type
_entity.pdbx_description
1 polymer ?
#
loop_
_entity_poly.entity_id
_entity_poly.type
_entity_poly.pdbx_seq_one_letter_code
_entity_poly.pdbx_strand_id
1 'polypeptide(L)'
;MSDRASTPTPRRARKVRRGPILLVVLVAVVAAVVAQQSASSSESATASSLARTGVSVPSSDVASSAWYCAEGTSTPDGRADETVIVASLAPSTVDATITVMPGGNGAPKTRQLRLAPGEETRVKVADILATPEPGVVVETTGGPAAVSHQLQHDGDFAVEPCTRAAGTDWYFASGTTVPGAEHDLALFNPFGDDAIVDLSFLTDTGVQQPDDLQAVVVPRRSRITIPVQNAVLRQERVAAEIHARVGRIVAEQTQIFDGTVPDQGPTREGIAVSSGAQSPAGTWWFAQGTTDNGGTTSLALANFGDRDARVQVHVVLASDETLDPQSLTVPARSVVAVEPTTRVPIGTKYAITVTTQPLDGARSPIVAEVLSSWAPSSSTTGVASTLGSSIAARRWVVPQPAADADAFLTVFDPGSDPVTAALLPASSIDRKVGPTSEPELAVGPGKAGIQQVKLGSGTDSAWVITAAHPIVVGLTLLGADGASLSSAIPDPSYGG
;
A
#
# COMPACT_ATOMS: atom_id res chain seq x y z
N MET A 1 -8.11 84.66 -67.68
CA MET A 1 -8.24 84.62 -66.23
C MET A 1 -8.14 83.22 -65.87
N SER A 2 -7.01 82.81 -65.35
CA SER A 2 -6.58 81.41 -65.26
C SER A 2 -6.54 81.00 -63.79
N ASP A 3 -7.31 80.03 -63.48
CA ASP A 3 -7.29 79.45 -62.16
C ASP A 3 -6.39 78.19 -62.14
N ARG A 4 -5.37 78.21 -61.26
CA ARG A 4 -4.42 77.12 -61.08
C ARG A 4 -4.85 76.33 -59.88
N ALA A 5 -5.30 75.16 -60.17
CA ALA A 5 -5.55 74.11 -59.14
C ALA A 5 -4.21 73.53 -58.62
N SER A 6 -4.02 73.56 -57.34
CA SER A 6 -2.87 72.94 -56.64
C SER A 6 -3.17 71.50 -56.26
N THR A 7 -2.32 70.60 -56.70
CA THR A 7 -2.35 69.17 -56.46
C THR A 7 -1.75 68.86 -55.07
N PRO A 8 -2.36 68.00 -54.23
CA PRO A 8 -1.76 67.61 -52.95
C PRO A 8 -0.81 66.38 -53.08
N THR A 9 0.34 66.52 -52.45
CA THR A 9 1.44 65.53 -52.37
C THR A 9 1.03 64.30 -51.48
N PRO A 10 1.30 63.04 -51.89
CA PRO A 10 0.95 61.88 -51.09
C PRO A 10 1.92 61.67 -49.91
N ARG A 11 1.38 61.58 -48.69
CA ARG A 11 2.11 61.18 -47.46
C ARG A 11 2.54 59.73 -47.57
N ARG A 12 3.84 59.43 -47.50
CA ARG A 12 4.44 58.11 -47.41
C ARG A 12 4.03 57.42 -46.04
N ALA A 13 3.25 56.38 -46.10
CA ALA A 13 2.95 55.52 -44.95
C ALA A 13 4.22 54.77 -44.49
N ARG A 14 4.63 54.99 -43.26
CA ARG A 14 5.74 54.29 -42.60
C ARG A 14 5.35 52.84 -42.33
N LYS A 15 5.86 51.85 -43.08
CA LYS A 15 5.67 50.43 -42.83
C LYS A 15 6.35 50.07 -41.51
N VAL A 16 5.55 49.87 -40.46
CA VAL A 16 6.01 49.30 -39.19
C VAL A 16 6.37 47.83 -39.44
N ARG A 17 7.64 47.50 -39.25
CA ARG A 17 8.14 46.12 -39.34
C ARG A 17 7.59 45.35 -38.14
N ARG A 18 6.51 44.55 -38.32
CA ARG A 18 5.84 43.73 -37.29
C ARG A 18 6.59 42.42 -36.96
N GLY A 19 7.66 42.09 -37.71
CA GLY A 19 8.45 40.86 -37.54
C GLY A 19 9.07 40.65 -36.15
N PRO A 20 9.79 41.65 -35.58
CA PRO A 20 10.45 41.44 -34.28
C PRO A 20 9.46 41.30 -33.10
N ILE A 21 8.28 41.95 -33.20
CA ILE A 21 7.25 41.83 -32.14
C ILE A 21 6.63 40.44 -32.14
N LEU A 22 6.35 39.85 -33.29
CA LEU A 22 5.84 38.48 -33.42
C LEU A 22 6.83 37.44 -32.91
N LEU A 23 8.14 37.66 -33.12
CA LEU A 23 9.19 36.77 -32.61
C LEU A 23 9.25 36.79 -31.07
N VAL A 24 9.17 37.98 -30.46
CA VAL A 24 9.19 38.12 -28.99
C VAL A 24 7.94 37.46 -28.35
N VAL A 25 6.77 37.63 -28.95
CA VAL A 25 5.53 36.98 -28.47
C VAL A 25 5.62 35.47 -28.60
N LEU A 26 6.16 34.94 -29.72
CA LEU A 26 6.33 33.51 -29.90
C LEU A 26 7.29 32.93 -28.87
N VAL A 27 8.43 33.59 -28.59
CA VAL A 27 9.39 33.15 -27.57
C VAL A 27 8.78 33.18 -26.16
N ALA A 28 7.99 34.22 -25.85
CA ALA A 28 7.30 34.31 -24.56
C ALA A 28 6.24 33.22 -24.40
N VAL A 29 5.49 32.85 -25.43
CA VAL A 29 4.51 31.78 -25.42
C VAL A 29 5.21 30.42 -25.27
N VAL A 30 6.30 30.19 -25.99
CA VAL A 30 7.07 28.94 -25.85
C VAL A 30 7.68 28.81 -24.45
N ALA A 31 8.22 29.89 -23.89
CA ALA A 31 8.75 29.90 -22.52
C ALA A 31 7.66 29.67 -21.48
N ALA A 32 6.45 30.21 -21.65
CA ALA A 32 5.31 29.95 -20.77
C ALA A 32 4.82 28.52 -20.85
N VAL A 33 4.77 27.90 -22.03
CA VAL A 33 4.41 26.50 -22.24
C VAL A 33 5.43 25.56 -21.60
N VAL A 34 6.73 25.85 -21.76
CA VAL A 34 7.81 25.06 -21.14
C VAL A 34 7.77 25.19 -19.61
N ALA A 35 7.54 26.39 -19.07
CA ALA A 35 7.39 26.61 -17.63
C ALA A 35 6.14 25.87 -17.06
N GLN A 36 5.04 25.87 -17.80
CA GLN A 36 3.81 25.16 -17.41
C GLN A 36 4.00 23.63 -17.46
N GLN A 37 4.72 23.11 -18.46
CA GLN A 37 5.05 21.67 -18.52
C GLN A 37 5.99 21.24 -17.39
N SER A 38 6.91 22.10 -16.96
CA SER A 38 7.83 21.83 -15.85
C SER A 38 7.11 21.86 -14.47
N ALA A 39 6.11 22.73 -14.30
CA ALA A 39 5.28 22.78 -13.10
C ALA A 39 4.31 21.59 -13.01
N SER A 40 3.72 21.17 -14.14
CA SER A 40 2.80 20.04 -14.21
C SER A 40 3.48 18.68 -13.95
N SER A 41 4.78 18.55 -14.24
CA SER A 41 5.52 17.29 -14.05
C SER A 41 5.77 16.95 -12.57
N SER A 42 5.86 17.93 -11.67
CA SER A 42 6.07 17.67 -10.24
C SER A 42 4.78 17.26 -9.52
N GLU A 43 3.64 17.87 -9.85
CA GLU A 43 2.34 17.46 -9.30
C GLU A 43 1.87 16.10 -9.87
N SER A 44 2.10 15.84 -11.15
CA SER A 44 1.76 14.57 -11.77
C SER A 44 2.58 13.40 -11.23
N ALA A 45 3.85 13.62 -10.85
CA ALA A 45 4.70 12.57 -10.26
C ALA A 45 4.19 12.16 -8.87
N THR A 46 3.75 13.11 -8.04
CA THR A 46 3.20 12.82 -6.70
C THR A 46 1.83 12.15 -6.79
N ALA A 47 0.93 12.63 -7.65
CA ALA A 47 -0.36 12.00 -7.88
C ALA A 47 -0.24 10.58 -8.46
N SER A 48 0.71 10.34 -9.37
CA SER A 48 0.97 9.01 -9.93
C SER A 48 1.56 8.04 -8.91
N SER A 49 2.35 8.51 -7.92
CA SER A 49 2.88 7.63 -6.86
C SER A 49 1.79 7.18 -5.89
N LEU A 50 0.83 8.07 -5.58
CA LEU A 50 -0.32 7.77 -4.72
C LEU A 50 -1.30 6.76 -5.33
N ALA A 51 -1.46 6.78 -6.63
CA ALA A 51 -2.32 5.83 -7.33
C ALA A 51 -1.77 4.38 -7.32
N ARG A 52 -0.50 4.18 -6.91
CA ARG A 52 0.15 2.87 -7.02
C ARG A 52 -0.22 1.88 -5.92
N THR A 53 -0.53 2.36 -4.73
CA THR A 53 -0.91 1.50 -3.60
C THR A 53 -2.39 1.55 -3.27
N GLY A 54 -3.10 2.60 -3.72
CA GLY A 54 -4.51 2.83 -3.36
C GLY A 54 -4.74 3.17 -1.89
N VAL A 55 -3.70 3.10 -1.04
CA VAL A 55 -3.77 3.32 0.40
C VAL A 55 -3.16 4.68 0.74
N SER A 56 -3.98 5.61 1.23
CA SER A 56 -3.52 6.91 1.75
C SER A 56 -4.62 7.59 2.55
N VAL A 57 -4.24 8.39 3.54
CA VAL A 57 -5.20 9.26 4.25
C VAL A 57 -5.76 10.30 3.27
N PRO A 58 -7.08 10.59 3.28
CA PRO A 58 -7.63 11.70 2.52
C PRO A 58 -7.07 13.03 3.00
N SER A 59 -6.91 14.00 2.10
CA SER A 59 -6.50 15.35 2.49
C SER A 59 -7.52 15.99 3.45
N SER A 60 -7.06 16.91 4.29
CA SER A 60 -7.87 17.54 5.34
C SER A 60 -9.06 18.37 4.83
N ASP A 61 -9.04 18.77 3.56
CA ASP A 61 -10.09 19.54 2.88
C ASP A 61 -11.15 18.66 2.21
N VAL A 62 -10.99 17.33 2.23
CA VAL A 62 -11.96 16.41 1.64
C VAL A 62 -13.16 16.24 2.56
N ALA A 63 -14.34 16.57 2.05
CA ALA A 63 -15.60 16.49 2.80
C ALA A 63 -16.08 15.05 3.04
N SER A 64 -15.68 14.10 2.18
CA SER A 64 -16.04 12.69 2.27
C SER A 64 -14.98 11.80 1.67
N SER A 65 -14.86 10.57 2.17
CA SER A 65 -14.00 9.54 1.60
C SER A 65 -14.66 8.16 1.66
N ALA A 66 -14.18 7.24 0.79
CA ALA A 66 -14.58 5.84 0.82
C ALA A 66 -13.34 4.97 0.95
N TRP A 67 -13.48 3.88 1.71
CA TRP A 67 -12.48 2.86 1.92
C TRP A 67 -13.09 1.49 1.61
N TYR A 68 -12.29 0.59 1.11
CA TYR A 68 -12.70 -0.72 0.67
C TYR A 68 -11.81 -1.78 1.29
N CYS A 69 -12.38 -2.75 2.00
CA CYS A 69 -11.71 -3.93 2.52
C CYS A 69 -12.33 -5.12 1.79
N ALA A 70 -11.53 -5.85 1.04
CA ALA A 70 -12.04 -6.88 0.15
C ALA A 70 -11.98 -8.27 0.76
N GLU A 71 -11.04 -8.52 1.70
CA GLU A 71 -10.83 -9.84 2.30
C GLU A 71 -11.50 -9.96 3.67
N GLY A 72 -11.89 -11.17 4.03
CA GLY A 72 -12.46 -11.54 5.32
C GLY A 72 -13.63 -12.49 5.21
N THR A 73 -14.05 -13.04 6.36
CA THR A 73 -15.27 -13.80 6.55
C THR A 73 -16.07 -13.25 7.72
N SER A 74 -17.36 -13.56 7.80
CA SER A 74 -18.21 -13.12 8.90
C SER A 74 -19.23 -14.17 9.31
N THR A 75 -18.96 -15.45 9.03
CA THR A 75 -19.74 -16.59 9.49
C THR A 75 -19.01 -17.33 10.61
N PRO A 76 -19.71 -18.03 11.52
CA PRO A 76 -19.06 -18.75 12.63
C PRO A 76 -18.05 -19.84 12.22
N ASP A 77 -18.20 -20.36 11.02
CA ASP A 77 -17.32 -21.35 10.37
C ASP A 77 -16.39 -20.70 9.35
N GLY A 78 -16.28 -19.37 9.40
CA GLY A 78 -15.41 -18.58 8.54
C GLY A 78 -13.94 -18.80 8.87
N ARG A 79 -13.09 -18.59 7.87
CA ARG A 79 -11.65 -18.86 7.97
C ARG A 79 -10.81 -17.63 8.26
N ALA A 80 -11.41 -16.44 8.23
CA ALA A 80 -10.73 -15.16 8.40
C ALA A 80 -11.70 -14.13 8.98
N ASP A 81 -12.08 -14.28 10.25
CA ASP A 81 -13.06 -13.40 10.90
C ASP A 81 -12.64 -11.94 10.84
N GLU A 82 -13.49 -11.11 10.22
CA GLU A 82 -13.14 -9.73 9.92
C GLU A 82 -13.65 -8.74 10.98
N THR A 83 -12.74 -7.88 11.43
CA THR A 83 -13.03 -6.69 12.23
C THR A 83 -12.51 -5.45 11.51
N VAL A 84 -13.40 -4.51 11.20
CA VAL A 84 -13.06 -3.21 10.62
C VAL A 84 -12.71 -2.22 11.71
N ILE A 85 -11.65 -1.44 11.52
CA ILE A 85 -11.11 -0.45 12.44
C ILE A 85 -11.21 0.92 11.76
N VAL A 86 -11.97 1.84 12.35
CA VAL A 86 -12.18 3.20 11.81
C VAL A 86 -11.64 4.21 12.81
N ALA A 87 -10.67 5.01 12.40
CA ALA A 87 -10.03 6.04 13.21
C ALA A 87 -10.30 7.45 12.66
N SER A 88 -10.85 8.33 13.49
CA SER A 88 -11.04 9.75 13.16
C SER A 88 -9.71 10.49 13.26
N LEU A 89 -9.35 11.24 12.23
CA LEU A 89 -8.17 12.12 12.18
C LEU A 89 -8.59 13.60 12.12
N ALA A 90 -9.89 13.86 12.23
CA ALA A 90 -10.45 15.20 12.15
C ALA A 90 -10.51 15.88 13.52
N PRO A 91 -10.45 17.22 13.58
CA PRO A 91 -10.67 18.00 14.78
C PRO A 91 -12.17 18.09 15.16
N SER A 92 -13.06 17.62 14.29
CA SER A 92 -14.49 17.58 14.46
C SER A 92 -15.01 16.15 14.41
N THR A 93 -16.29 15.99 14.75
CA THR A 93 -16.97 14.69 14.63
C THR A 93 -16.95 14.18 13.18
N VAL A 94 -16.61 12.92 13.01
CA VAL A 94 -16.69 12.19 11.74
C VAL A 94 -17.86 11.22 11.79
N ASP A 95 -18.77 11.32 10.83
CA ASP A 95 -19.80 10.31 10.64
C ASP A 95 -19.29 9.27 9.65
N ALA A 96 -19.38 7.98 10.01
CA ALA A 96 -18.97 6.86 9.17
C ALA A 96 -20.14 5.90 8.95
N THR A 97 -20.26 5.39 7.71
CA THR A 97 -21.21 4.34 7.33
C THR A 97 -20.44 3.12 6.85
N ILE A 98 -20.55 2.02 7.59
CA ILE A 98 -20.00 0.73 7.19
C ILE A 98 -21.11 -0.02 6.43
N THR A 99 -20.86 -0.35 5.18
CA THR A 99 -21.75 -1.16 4.34
C THR A 99 -21.08 -2.51 4.07
N VAL A 100 -21.72 -3.60 4.49
CA VAL A 100 -21.29 -4.96 4.20
C VAL A 100 -22.09 -5.49 3.02
N MET A 101 -21.40 -5.82 1.96
CA MET A 101 -21.96 -6.42 0.73
C MET A 101 -21.68 -7.92 0.75
N PRO A 102 -22.68 -8.77 0.65
CA PRO A 102 -22.48 -10.21 0.64
C PRO A 102 -21.90 -10.68 -0.69
N GLY A 103 -21.23 -11.81 -0.70
CA GLY A 103 -20.99 -12.57 -1.93
C GLY A 103 -22.33 -13.01 -2.56
N GLY A 104 -22.42 -12.93 -3.89
CA GLY A 104 -23.62 -13.34 -4.63
C GLY A 104 -24.78 -12.33 -4.56
N ASN A 105 -26.03 -12.84 -4.47
CA ASN A 105 -27.25 -12.05 -4.65
C ASN A 105 -27.90 -11.50 -3.35
N GLY A 106 -27.17 -11.48 -2.26
CA GLY A 106 -27.70 -10.98 -0.99
C GLY A 106 -27.87 -9.45 -0.97
N ALA A 107 -28.71 -8.93 -0.08
CA ALA A 107 -28.85 -7.51 0.14
C ALA A 107 -27.77 -6.98 1.08
N PRO A 108 -27.11 -5.85 0.74
CA PRO A 108 -26.16 -5.19 1.66
C PRO A 108 -26.84 -4.77 2.96
N LYS A 109 -26.07 -4.75 4.07
CA LYS A 109 -26.49 -4.16 5.33
C LYS A 109 -25.51 -3.08 5.76
N THR A 110 -26.01 -2.11 6.50
CA THR A 110 -25.24 -0.94 6.93
C THR A 110 -25.28 -0.74 8.45
N ARG A 111 -24.17 -0.21 8.98
CA ARG A 111 -24.07 0.32 10.34
C ARG A 111 -23.51 1.73 10.30
N GLN A 112 -24.15 2.65 11.00
CA GLN A 112 -23.69 4.02 11.16
C GLN A 112 -22.87 4.15 12.45
N LEU A 113 -21.79 4.92 12.38
CA LEU A 113 -20.93 5.29 13.49
C LEU A 113 -20.80 6.80 13.54
N ARG A 114 -20.56 7.31 14.72
CA ARG A 114 -20.25 8.71 14.96
C ARG A 114 -19.00 8.77 15.85
N LEU A 115 -17.89 9.19 15.27
CA LEU A 115 -16.60 9.23 15.95
C LEU A 115 -16.30 10.66 16.44
N ALA A 116 -15.95 10.78 17.70
CA ALA A 116 -15.41 12.02 18.24
C ALA A 116 -14.01 12.31 17.64
N PRO A 117 -13.48 13.53 17.79
CA PRO A 117 -12.13 13.86 17.35
C PRO A 117 -11.08 12.88 17.92
N GLY A 118 -10.32 12.23 17.05
CA GLY A 118 -9.28 11.29 17.40
C GLY A 118 -9.76 9.93 17.95
N GLU A 119 -11.07 9.66 17.96
CA GLU A 119 -11.64 8.40 18.39
C GLU A 119 -11.40 7.30 17.35
N GLU A 120 -11.15 6.08 17.83
CA GLU A 120 -11.08 4.87 17.04
C GLU A 120 -12.16 3.88 17.48
N THR A 121 -12.82 3.26 16.53
CA THR A 121 -13.87 2.27 16.78
C THR A 121 -13.60 0.99 15.98
N ARG A 122 -13.83 -0.15 16.62
CA ARG A 122 -13.71 -1.50 16.05
C ARG A 122 -15.07 -2.12 15.88
N VAL A 123 -15.35 -2.68 14.70
CA VAL A 123 -16.65 -3.26 14.35
C VAL A 123 -16.43 -4.64 13.74
N LYS A 124 -16.92 -5.69 14.40
CA LYS A 124 -16.98 -7.02 13.80
C LYS A 124 -17.96 -7.00 12.63
N VAL A 125 -17.53 -7.48 11.47
CA VAL A 125 -18.37 -7.53 10.27
C VAL A 125 -19.57 -8.44 10.48
N ALA A 126 -19.40 -9.51 11.24
CA ALA A 126 -20.47 -10.43 11.62
C ALA A 126 -21.64 -9.76 12.39
N ASP A 127 -21.36 -8.69 13.13
CA ASP A 127 -22.40 -7.91 13.85
C ASP A 127 -23.29 -7.10 12.90
N ILE A 128 -22.88 -6.93 11.64
CA ILE A 128 -23.65 -6.23 10.60
C ILE A 128 -24.33 -7.24 9.69
N LEU A 129 -23.55 -8.18 9.15
CA LEU A 129 -24.04 -9.20 8.22
C LEU A 129 -23.17 -10.45 8.31
N ALA A 130 -23.75 -11.59 8.66
CA ALA A 130 -23.08 -12.89 8.56
C ALA A 130 -23.14 -13.38 7.11
N THR A 131 -21.98 -13.50 6.47
CA THR A 131 -21.84 -14.00 5.09
C THR A 131 -20.43 -14.59 4.90
N PRO A 132 -20.23 -15.64 4.10
CA PRO A 132 -18.92 -16.23 3.88
C PRO A 132 -17.94 -15.31 3.13
N GLU A 133 -18.45 -14.43 2.29
CA GLU A 133 -17.63 -13.54 1.43
C GLU A 133 -18.11 -12.09 1.54
N PRO A 134 -17.88 -11.42 2.69
CA PRO A 134 -18.20 -10.01 2.83
C PRO A 134 -17.21 -9.16 2.02
N GLY A 135 -17.74 -8.15 1.30
CA GLY A 135 -16.96 -7.00 0.85
C GLY A 135 -17.41 -5.79 1.65
N VAL A 136 -16.48 -5.04 2.22
CA VAL A 136 -16.81 -3.93 3.11
C VAL A 136 -16.47 -2.59 2.46
N VAL A 137 -17.42 -1.65 2.54
CA VAL A 137 -17.23 -0.24 2.18
C VAL A 137 -17.43 0.61 3.42
N VAL A 138 -16.46 1.46 3.73
CA VAL A 138 -16.57 2.46 4.79
C VAL A 138 -16.59 3.85 4.15
N GLU A 139 -17.72 4.51 4.21
CA GLU A 139 -17.88 5.90 3.75
C GLU A 139 -17.80 6.84 4.95
N THR A 140 -16.97 7.88 4.88
CA THR A 140 -16.81 8.85 5.96
C THR A 140 -17.13 10.25 5.48
N THR A 141 -17.73 11.05 6.37
CA THR A 141 -18.04 12.47 6.14
C THR A 141 -17.70 13.31 7.38
N GLY A 142 -17.38 14.58 7.18
CA GLY A 142 -17.04 15.51 8.27
C GLY A 142 -15.55 15.67 8.54
N GLY A 143 -14.68 14.95 7.81
CA GLY A 143 -13.24 15.09 7.88
C GLY A 143 -12.45 13.81 7.56
N PRO A 144 -11.11 13.87 7.61
CA PRO A 144 -10.26 12.73 7.31
C PRO A 144 -10.42 11.62 8.35
N ALA A 145 -10.36 10.38 7.86
CA ALA A 145 -10.34 9.17 8.66
C ALA A 145 -9.34 8.16 8.06
N ALA A 146 -8.87 7.23 8.86
CA ALA A 146 -8.10 6.08 8.44
C ALA A 146 -8.90 4.81 8.72
N VAL A 147 -8.82 3.83 7.80
CA VAL A 147 -9.51 2.55 7.93
C VAL A 147 -8.54 1.43 7.66
N SER A 148 -8.54 0.44 8.55
CA SER A 148 -7.88 -0.84 8.37
C SER A 148 -8.85 -1.96 8.75
N HIS A 149 -8.48 -3.19 8.43
CA HIS A 149 -9.17 -4.36 8.94
C HIS A 149 -8.19 -5.35 9.56
N GLN A 150 -8.71 -6.15 10.46
CA GLN A 150 -8.03 -7.28 11.08
C GLN A 150 -8.78 -8.53 10.72
N LEU A 151 -8.06 -9.52 10.24
CA LEU A 151 -8.52 -10.88 10.02
C LEU A 151 -7.99 -11.78 11.12
N GLN A 152 -8.81 -12.73 11.58
CA GLN A 152 -8.42 -13.68 12.63
C GLN A 152 -8.70 -15.12 12.17
N HIS A 153 -7.72 -15.99 12.36
CA HIS A 153 -7.76 -17.40 11.98
C HIS A 153 -7.08 -18.26 13.07
N ASP A 154 -7.82 -19.13 13.74
CA ASP A 154 -7.31 -20.12 14.72
C ASP A 154 -6.30 -19.56 15.76
N GLY A 155 -6.52 -18.31 16.21
CA GLY A 155 -5.62 -17.64 17.16
C GLY A 155 -4.61 -16.70 16.48
N ASP A 156 -4.21 -16.96 15.24
CA ASP A 156 -3.39 -16.04 14.45
C ASP A 156 -4.23 -14.90 13.85
N PHE A 157 -3.57 -13.84 13.46
CA PHE A 157 -4.21 -12.63 12.95
C PHE A 157 -3.35 -11.91 11.91
N ALA A 158 -4.02 -11.26 10.98
CA ALA A 158 -3.40 -10.35 10.03
C ALA A 158 -4.09 -8.99 10.08
N VAL A 159 -3.34 -7.90 9.89
CA VAL A 159 -3.86 -6.53 9.87
C VAL A 159 -3.39 -5.85 8.60
N GLU A 160 -4.32 -5.26 7.86
CA GLU A 160 -4.02 -4.56 6.61
C GLU A 160 -4.82 -3.27 6.51
N PRO A 161 -4.23 -2.17 6.00
CA PRO A 161 -4.98 -0.98 5.65
C PRO A 161 -5.95 -1.24 4.51
N CYS A 162 -7.19 -0.81 4.63
CA CYS A 162 -8.13 -0.84 3.52
C CYS A 162 -7.73 0.18 2.44
N THR A 163 -8.02 -0.12 1.18
CA THR A 163 -7.70 0.77 0.07
C THR A 163 -8.78 1.84 -0.15
N ARG A 164 -8.41 3.00 -0.69
CA ARG A 164 -9.34 4.07 -1.07
C ARG A 164 -9.69 4.08 -2.55
N ALA A 165 -9.01 3.27 -3.33
CA ALA A 165 -9.17 3.29 -4.77
C ALA A 165 -9.46 1.90 -5.32
N ALA A 166 -10.53 1.75 -6.08
CA ALA A 166 -10.72 0.62 -6.96
C ALA A 166 -9.97 0.85 -8.27
N GLY A 167 -9.28 -0.15 -8.76
CA GLY A 167 -8.44 -0.10 -9.95
C GLY A 167 -8.88 -1.06 -11.05
N THR A 168 -8.29 -0.88 -12.23
CA THR A 168 -8.38 -1.84 -13.34
C THR A 168 -7.30 -2.91 -13.26
N ASP A 169 -6.19 -2.60 -12.59
CA ASP A 169 -5.02 -3.46 -12.52
C ASP A 169 -4.61 -3.68 -11.07
N TRP A 170 -4.29 -4.93 -10.73
CA TRP A 170 -3.82 -5.34 -9.43
C TRP A 170 -2.71 -6.37 -9.56
N TYR A 171 -1.68 -6.24 -8.73
CA TYR A 171 -0.46 -7.03 -8.78
C TYR A 171 -0.09 -7.50 -7.39
N PHE A 172 0.17 -8.80 -7.25
CA PHE A 172 0.65 -9.45 -6.03
C PHE A 172 1.96 -10.17 -6.36
N ALA A 173 3.01 -9.92 -5.60
CA ALA A 173 4.32 -10.52 -5.88
C ALA A 173 4.58 -11.81 -5.11
N SER A 174 3.91 -11.98 -3.95
CA SER A 174 4.16 -13.08 -3.02
C SER A 174 2.95 -13.99 -2.92
N GLY A 175 3.10 -15.25 -3.26
CA GLY A 175 2.10 -16.31 -3.10
C GLY A 175 2.73 -17.68 -3.28
N THR A 176 2.04 -18.71 -2.80
CA THR A 176 2.45 -20.11 -2.96
C THR A 176 1.23 -21.02 -3.01
N THR A 177 1.36 -22.14 -3.72
CA THR A 177 0.32 -23.18 -3.80
C THR A 177 0.88 -24.57 -3.50
N VAL A 178 1.95 -24.62 -2.69
CA VAL A 178 2.50 -25.89 -2.19
C VAL A 178 1.52 -26.58 -1.25
N PRO A 179 1.63 -27.89 -1.00
CA PRO A 179 0.83 -28.58 0.00
C PRO A 179 0.93 -27.90 1.37
N GLY A 180 -0.20 -27.74 2.06
CA GLY A 180 -0.30 -27.05 3.34
C GLY A 180 -0.44 -25.53 3.23
N ALA A 181 -0.49 -24.98 2.02
CA ALA A 181 -0.78 -23.58 1.77
C ALA A 181 -2.09 -23.42 0.96
N GLU A 182 -2.93 -22.53 1.41
CA GLU A 182 -4.07 -22.01 0.66
C GLU A 182 -3.80 -20.57 0.26
N HIS A 183 -4.06 -20.25 -0.98
CA HIS A 183 -3.81 -18.92 -1.56
C HIS A 183 -5.09 -18.44 -2.25
N ASP A 184 -5.74 -17.47 -1.66
CA ASP A 184 -7.00 -16.93 -2.13
C ASP A 184 -6.83 -15.48 -2.58
N LEU A 185 -7.49 -15.11 -3.68
CA LEU A 185 -7.63 -13.72 -4.15
C LEU A 185 -9.09 -13.30 -3.98
N ALA A 186 -9.32 -12.31 -3.15
CA ALA A 186 -10.62 -11.66 -3.00
C ALA A 186 -10.78 -10.58 -4.05
N LEU A 187 -11.82 -10.68 -4.89
CA LEU A 187 -12.16 -9.71 -5.92
C LEU A 187 -13.47 -9.04 -5.55
N PHE A 188 -13.42 -7.79 -5.15
CA PHE A 188 -14.56 -7.03 -4.66
C PHE A 188 -14.97 -5.94 -5.66
N ASN A 189 -16.21 -6.00 -6.11
CA ASN A 189 -16.84 -4.98 -6.95
C ASN A 189 -17.87 -4.18 -6.14
N PRO A 190 -17.53 -3.01 -5.60
CA PRO A 190 -18.46 -2.19 -4.82
C PRO A 190 -19.47 -1.42 -5.68
N PHE A 191 -19.37 -1.45 -7.01
CA PHE A 191 -20.13 -0.61 -7.94
C PHE A 191 -21.45 -1.24 -8.40
N GLY A 192 -22.23 -0.46 -9.13
CA GLY A 192 -23.57 -0.83 -9.60
C GLY A 192 -23.62 -1.66 -10.88
N ASP A 193 -22.50 -1.84 -11.58
CA ASP A 193 -22.35 -2.63 -12.80
C ASP A 193 -21.37 -3.77 -12.58
N ASP A 194 -21.55 -4.87 -13.32
CA ASP A 194 -20.64 -6.01 -13.24
C ASP A 194 -19.25 -5.63 -13.78
N ALA A 195 -18.19 -6.16 -13.17
CA ALA A 195 -16.84 -6.09 -13.71
C ALA A 195 -16.45 -7.41 -14.37
N ILE A 196 -15.56 -7.34 -15.35
CA ILE A 196 -15.02 -8.52 -16.05
C ILE A 196 -13.51 -8.45 -15.96
N VAL A 197 -12.89 -9.47 -15.38
CA VAL A 197 -11.45 -9.51 -15.12
C VAL A 197 -10.77 -10.73 -15.73
N ASP A 198 -9.49 -10.58 -16.05
CA ASP A 198 -8.58 -11.66 -16.41
C ASP A 198 -7.54 -11.81 -15.34
N LEU A 199 -7.16 -13.03 -15.04
CA LEU A 199 -6.06 -13.34 -14.14
C LEU A 199 -4.93 -14.04 -14.89
N SER A 200 -3.70 -13.64 -14.61
CA SER A 200 -2.48 -14.33 -15.05
C SER A 200 -1.51 -14.47 -13.89
N PHE A 201 -0.68 -15.50 -13.94
CA PHE A 201 0.23 -15.84 -12.85
C PHE A 201 1.65 -16.03 -13.39
N LEU A 202 2.62 -15.47 -12.66
CA LEU A 202 4.04 -15.73 -12.86
C LEU A 202 4.45 -16.78 -11.83
N THR A 203 5.00 -17.90 -12.29
CA THR A 203 5.34 -19.02 -11.41
C THR A 203 6.76 -19.51 -11.66
N ASP A 204 7.21 -20.47 -10.87
CA ASP A 204 8.51 -21.15 -11.06
C ASP A 204 8.62 -21.83 -12.43
N THR A 205 7.51 -22.22 -13.00
CA THR A 205 7.46 -22.93 -14.29
C THR A 205 7.11 -22.01 -15.46
N GLY A 206 7.00 -20.71 -15.23
CA GLY A 206 6.68 -19.69 -16.23
C GLY A 206 5.31 -19.08 -16.06
N VAL A 207 4.83 -18.38 -17.09
CA VAL A 207 3.53 -17.71 -17.09
C VAL A 207 2.40 -18.73 -17.24
N GLN A 208 1.40 -18.64 -16.38
CA GLN A 208 0.18 -19.43 -16.45
C GLN A 208 -1.04 -18.52 -16.61
N GLN A 209 -1.91 -18.85 -17.54
CA GLN A 209 -3.17 -18.16 -17.82
C GLN A 209 -4.30 -19.20 -17.96
N PRO A 210 -4.84 -19.69 -16.85
CA PRO A 210 -5.91 -20.68 -16.89
C PRO A 210 -7.14 -20.14 -17.65
N ASP A 211 -7.71 -20.94 -18.53
CA ASP A 211 -8.84 -20.53 -19.39
C ASP A 211 -10.09 -20.14 -18.57
N ASP A 212 -10.33 -20.84 -17.48
CA ASP A 212 -11.44 -20.61 -16.55
C ASP A 212 -11.27 -19.33 -15.69
N LEU A 213 -10.07 -18.75 -15.66
CA LEU A 213 -9.77 -17.47 -15.03
C LEU A 213 -9.64 -16.31 -16.04
N GLN A 214 -10.11 -16.51 -17.27
CA GLN A 214 -10.26 -15.45 -18.27
C GLN A 214 -11.72 -15.02 -18.37
N ALA A 215 -11.95 -13.70 -18.45
CA ALA A 215 -13.28 -13.09 -18.49
C ALA A 215 -14.17 -13.47 -17.29
N VAL A 216 -13.57 -13.57 -16.10
CA VAL A 216 -14.30 -13.83 -14.85
C VAL A 216 -15.21 -12.65 -14.53
N VAL A 217 -16.49 -12.93 -14.29
CA VAL A 217 -17.46 -11.90 -13.90
C VAL A 217 -17.39 -11.70 -12.39
N VAL A 218 -17.08 -10.48 -11.97
CA VAL A 218 -17.24 -10.03 -10.59
C VAL A 218 -18.56 -9.25 -10.51
N PRO A 219 -19.63 -9.86 -9.92
CA PRO A 219 -20.94 -9.24 -9.95
C PRO A 219 -20.97 -7.90 -9.23
N ARG A 220 -21.84 -7.00 -9.64
CA ARG A 220 -22.06 -5.72 -8.98
C ARG A 220 -22.38 -5.88 -7.50
N ARG A 221 -21.84 -5.01 -6.67
CA ARG A 221 -22.05 -4.96 -5.21
C ARG A 221 -21.82 -6.32 -4.56
N SER A 222 -20.78 -7.03 -5.00
CA SER A 222 -20.48 -8.38 -4.57
C SER A 222 -18.97 -8.62 -4.54
N ARG A 223 -18.58 -9.59 -3.74
CA ARG A 223 -17.24 -10.15 -3.71
C ARG A 223 -17.28 -11.60 -4.19
N ILE A 224 -16.20 -12.02 -4.84
CA ILE A 224 -15.91 -13.42 -5.13
C ILE A 224 -14.51 -13.76 -4.65
N THR A 225 -14.27 -15.02 -4.32
CA THR A 225 -12.95 -15.56 -3.97
C THR A 225 -12.45 -16.46 -5.09
N ILE A 226 -11.20 -16.29 -5.48
CA ILE A 226 -10.49 -17.15 -6.43
C ILE A 226 -9.47 -17.99 -5.66
N PRO A 227 -9.72 -19.28 -5.43
CA PRO A 227 -8.75 -20.19 -4.81
C PRO A 227 -7.66 -20.53 -5.83
N VAL A 228 -6.54 -19.83 -5.79
CA VAL A 228 -5.43 -19.92 -6.76
C VAL A 228 -4.85 -21.33 -6.83
N GLN A 229 -4.77 -22.03 -5.70
CA GLN A 229 -4.29 -23.42 -5.60
C GLN A 229 -5.08 -24.42 -6.42
N ASN A 230 -6.32 -24.09 -6.84
CA ASN A 230 -7.14 -24.95 -7.70
C ASN A 230 -6.80 -24.81 -9.20
N ALA A 231 -6.26 -23.65 -9.59
CA ALA A 231 -5.91 -23.33 -10.98
C ALA A 231 -4.40 -23.40 -11.25
N VAL A 232 -3.59 -23.01 -10.26
CA VAL A 232 -2.12 -22.98 -10.32
C VAL A 232 -1.58 -23.95 -9.28
N LEU A 233 -1.22 -25.16 -9.71
CA LEU A 233 -0.93 -26.26 -8.81
C LEU A 233 0.55 -26.32 -8.40
N ARG A 234 0.82 -26.47 -7.11
CA ARG A 234 2.13 -26.87 -6.53
C ARG A 234 3.29 -25.99 -6.99
N GLN A 235 3.12 -24.69 -6.94
CA GLN A 235 4.18 -23.72 -7.21
C GLN A 235 4.70 -23.14 -5.91
N GLU A 236 6.02 -23.06 -5.74
CA GLU A 236 6.64 -22.42 -4.57
C GLU A 236 6.46 -20.90 -4.62
N ARG A 237 6.48 -20.33 -5.82
CA ARG A 237 6.27 -18.90 -6.05
C ARG A 237 5.15 -18.69 -7.03
N VAL A 238 4.22 -17.85 -6.65
CA VAL A 238 3.09 -17.42 -7.47
C VAL A 238 2.95 -15.91 -7.33
N ALA A 239 3.21 -15.16 -8.38
CA ALA A 239 2.83 -13.76 -8.45
C ALA A 239 1.58 -13.65 -9.33
N ALA A 240 0.61 -12.84 -8.92
CA ALA A 240 -0.67 -12.70 -9.62
C ALA A 240 -0.81 -11.31 -10.24
N GLU A 241 -1.34 -11.26 -11.44
CA GLU A 241 -1.78 -10.07 -12.15
C GLU A 241 -3.27 -10.21 -12.47
N ILE A 242 -4.06 -9.21 -12.09
CA ILE A 242 -5.50 -9.12 -12.35
C ILE A 242 -5.74 -7.88 -13.19
N HIS A 243 -6.39 -8.06 -14.34
CA HIS A 243 -6.72 -6.96 -15.26
C HIS A 243 -8.22 -6.90 -15.50
N ALA A 244 -8.88 -5.79 -15.18
CA ALA A 244 -10.29 -5.59 -15.47
C ALA A 244 -10.46 -5.05 -16.89
N ARG A 245 -11.01 -5.89 -17.77
CA ARG A 245 -11.43 -5.48 -19.14
C ARG A 245 -12.61 -4.53 -19.10
N VAL A 246 -13.48 -4.69 -18.09
CA VAL A 246 -14.68 -3.88 -17.88
C VAL A 246 -14.81 -3.58 -16.40
N GLY A 247 -15.12 -2.34 -16.07
CA GLY A 247 -15.32 -1.91 -14.70
C GLY A 247 -14.01 -1.68 -13.92
N ARG A 248 -14.13 -1.74 -12.61
CA ARG A 248 -13.03 -1.61 -11.64
C ARG A 248 -13.36 -2.49 -10.45
N ILE A 249 -12.34 -3.02 -9.82
CA ILE A 249 -12.47 -3.84 -8.61
C ILE A 249 -11.49 -3.38 -7.54
N VAL A 250 -11.66 -3.90 -6.34
CA VAL A 250 -10.67 -3.95 -5.29
C VAL A 250 -10.21 -5.39 -5.17
N ALA A 251 -8.90 -5.61 -5.01
CA ALA A 251 -8.36 -6.95 -4.81
C ALA A 251 -7.43 -6.98 -3.60
N GLU A 252 -7.57 -8.04 -2.81
CA GLU A 252 -6.70 -8.40 -1.69
C GLU A 252 -6.37 -9.89 -1.78
N GLN A 253 -5.27 -10.28 -1.15
CA GLN A 253 -4.76 -11.64 -1.15
C GLN A 253 -4.69 -12.15 0.28
N THR A 254 -5.10 -13.40 0.48
CA THR A 254 -4.91 -14.14 1.73
C THR A 254 -4.15 -15.42 1.46
N GLN A 255 -3.21 -15.73 2.34
CA GLN A 255 -2.52 -17.00 2.39
C GLN A 255 -2.71 -17.63 3.78
N ILE A 256 -3.17 -18.87 3.85
CA ILE A 256 -3.33 -19.63 5.08
C ILE A 256 -2.42 -20.85 5.01
N PHE A 257 -1.65 -21.08 6.07
CA PHE A 257 -0.71 -22.19 6.20
C PHE A 257 -1.13 -23.07 7.38
N ASP A 258 -1.16 -24.38 7.18
CA ASP A 258 -1.69 -25.37 8.13
C ASP A 258 -0.61 -26.03 9.01
N GLY A 259 0.61 -25.55 9.00
CA GLY A 259 1.74 -26.13 9.75
C GLY A 259 2.37 -27.36 9.09
N THR A 260 1.94 -27.74 7.89
CA THR A 260 2.57 -28.85 7.16
C THR A 260 4.04 -28.56 6.92
N VAL A 261 4.90 -29.50 7.30
CA VAL A 261 6.35 -29.41 7.09
C VAL A 261 6.65 -29.55 5.60
N PRO A 262 7.21 -28.51 4.94
CA PRO A 262 7.54 -28.58 3.53
C PRO A 262 8.81 -29.40 3.28
N ASP A 263 8.98 -29.90 2.04
CA ASP A 263 10.22 -30.57 1.62
C ASP A 263 11.42 -29.63 1.70
N GLN A 264 11.20 -28.33 1.50
CA GLN A 264 12.21 -27.27 1.58
C GLN A 264 11.62 -25.99 2.19
N GLY A 265 12.46 -25.23 2.90
CA GLY A 265 12.06 -23.96 3.50
C GLY A 265 11.52 -24.10 4.93
N PRO A 266 11.04 -23.01 5.52
CA PRO A 266 10.51 -23.00 6.88
C PRO A 266 9.09 -23.59 6.94
N THR A 267 8.78 -24.27 8.03
CA THR A 267 7.39 -24.59 8.36
C THR A 267 6.63 -23.30 8.65
N ARG A 268 5.44 -23.16 8.06
CA ARG A 268 4.57 -22.00 8.19
C ARG A 268 3.22 -22.43 8.75
N GLU A 269 2.71 -21.64 9.67
CA GLU A 269 1.39 -21.86 10.27
C GLU A 269 0.76 -20.49 10.53
N GLY A 270 -0.52 -20.29 10.13
CA GLY A 270 -1.26 -19.07 10.37
C GLY A 270 -1.77 -18.38 9.10
N ILE A 271 -2.16 -17.10 9.24
CA ILE A 271 -2.80 -16.29 8.20
C ILE A 271 -1.95 -15.06 7.84
N ALA A 272 -1.73 -14.83 6.55
CA ALA A 272 -1.14 -13.62 6.02
C ALA A 272 -2.09 -12.96 5.02
N VAL A 273 -2.22 -11.64 5.10
CA VAL A 273 -3.02 -10.85 4.17
C VAL A 273 -2.17 -9.74 3.58
N SER A 274 -2.42 -9.36 2.33
CA SER A 274 -1.81 -8.19 1.72
C SER A 274 -2.73 -7.54 0.69
N SER A 275 -2.65 -6.22 0.62
CA SER A 275 -3.25 -5.44 -0.47
C SER A 275 -2.41 -5.55 -1.73
N GLY A 276 -3.06 -5.60 -2.90
CA GLY A 276 -2.38 -5.57 -4.18
C GLY A 276 -1.82 -4.19 -4.53
N ALA A 277 -0.74 -4.16 -5.29
CA ALA A 277 -0.28 -2.95 -5.96
C ALA A 277 -1.15 -2.64 -7.17
N GLN A 278 -1.52 -1.37 -7.38
CA GLN A 278 -2.25 -0.96 -8.58
C GLN A 278 -1.32 -0.66 -9.77
N SER A 279 -0.02 -0.59 -9.54
CA SER A 279 1.00 -0.51 -10.58
C SER A 279 2.38 -0.91 -10.07
N PRO A 280 3.24 -1.49 -10.90
CA PRO A 280 4.65 -1.68 -10.59
C PRO A 280 5.38 -0.35 -10.34
N ALA A 281 6.42 -0.37 -9.49
CA ALA A 281 7.21 0.80 -9.14
C ALA A 281 8.72 0.56 -9.30
N GLY A 282 9.48 1.66 -9.38
CA GLY A 282 10.93 1.62 -9.46
C GLY A 282 11.62 1.51 -8.09
N THR A 283 10.88 1.74 -7.01
CA THR A 283 11.38 1.67 -5.64
C THR A 283 10.31 1.14 -4.71
N TRP A 284 10.71 0.27 -3.78
CA TRP A 284 9.87 -0.25 -2.70
C TRP A 284 10.66 -0.22 -1.40
N TRP A 285 9.98 0.14 -0.31
CA TRP A 285 10.54 0.17 1.04
C TRP A 285 9.73 -0.70 2.00
N PHE A 286 10.44 -1.41 2.86
CA PHE A 286 9.88 -2.21 3.96
C PHE A 286 10.58 -1.76 5.24
N ALA A 287 9.85 -1.11 6.14
CA ALA A 287 10.41 -0.59 7.39
C ALA A 287 10.44 -1.63 8.52
N GLN A 288 9.58 -2.63 8.47
CA GLN A 288 9.17 -3.50 9.59
C GLN A 288 9.92 -4.84 9.71
N GLY A 289 11.11 -4.97 9.12
CA GLY A 289 11.90 -6.22 9.19
C GLY A 289 12.42 -6.53 10.58
N THR A 290 12.32 -7.79 11.01
CA THR A 290 12.88 -8.28 12.27
C THR A 290 13.28 -9.75 12.18
N THR A 291 14.37 -10.11 12.85
CA THR A 291 14.77 -11.50 13.14
C THR A 291 14.53 -11.88 14.60
N ASP A 292 13.75 -11.07 15.33
CA ASP A 292 13.34 -11.43 16.70
C ASP A 292 12.54 -12.73 16.69
N ASN A 293 12.66 -13.49 17.74
CA ASN A 293 11.96 -14.78 17.93
C ASN A 293 12.20 -15.77 16.77
N GLY A 294 13.33 -15.65 16.05
CA GLY A 294 13.66 -16.54 14.95
C GLY A 294 12.89 -16.25 13.64
N GLY A 295 12.34 -15.04 13.52
CA GLY A 295 11.64 -14.62 12.29
C GLY A 295 12.52 -14.71 11.04
N THR A 296 11.96 -15.25 9.97
CA THR A 296 12.56 -15.34 8.63
C THR A 296 11.71 -14.55 7.64
N THR A 297 12.34 -14.01 6.60
CA THR A 297 11.65 -13.22 5.59
C THR A 297 12.08 -13.65 4.19
N SER A 298 11.10 -13.93 3.35
CA SER A 298 11.25 -14.09 1.91
C SER A 298 10.75 -12.83 1.21
N LEU A 299 11.60 -12.22 0.40
CA LEU A 299 11.28 -11.04 -0.42
C LEU A 299 11.01 -11.49 -1.85
N ALA A 300 9.77 -11.41 -2.27
CA ALA A 300 9.34 -11.70 -3.63
C ALA A 300 9.47 -10.43 -4.51
N LEU A 301 10.06 -10.61 -5.70
CA LEU A 301 10.26 -9.58 -6.71
C LEU A 301 9.61 -10.06 -8.00
N ALA A 302 8.50 -9.46 -8.40
CA ALA A 302 7.73 -9.85 -9.58
C ALA A 302 7.87 -8.79 -10.68
N ASN A 303 8.33 -9.22 -11.84
CA ASN A 303 8.45 -8.42 -13.04
C ASN A 303 7.34 -8.79 -14.03
N PHE A 304 6.29 -8.00 -14.04
CA PHE A 304 5.15 -8.17 -14.95
C PHE A 304 5.37 -7.54 -16.34
N GLY A 305 6.51 -6.87 -16.55
CA GLY A 305 6.88 -6.25 -17.81
C GLY A 305 7.52 -7.22 -18.80
N ASP A 306 7.68 -6.76 -20.05
CA ASP A 306 8.24 -7.52 -21.18
C ASP A 306 9.76 -7.38 -21.33
N ARG A 307 10.43 -6.75 -20.36
CA ARG A 307 11.88 -6.56 -20.31
C ARG A 307 12.43 -6.97 -18.96
N ASP A 308 13.64 -7.49 -18.96
CA ASP A 308 14.35 -7.80 -17.72
C ASP A 308 14.49 -6.55 -16.84
N ALA A 309 14.36 -6.72 -15.54
CA ALA A 309 14.58 -5.70 -14.55
C ALA A 309 15.87 -5.96 -13.79
N ARG A 310 16.83 -5.01 -13.82
CA ARG A 310 17.97 -5.04 -12.89
C ARG A 310 17.52 -4.44 -11.57
N VAL A 311 17.65 -5.19 -10.49
CA VAL A 311 17.19 -4.82 -9.16
C VAL A 311 18.36 -4.81 -8.19
N GLN A 312 18.37 -3.82 -7.31
CA GLN A 312 19.26 -3.76 -6.16
C GLN A 312 18.41 -3.85 -4.88
N VAL A 313 18.76 -4.83 -4.05
CA VAL A 313 18.17 -5.02 -2.71
C VAL A 313 19.18 -4.58 -1.68
N HIS A 314 18.84 -3.59 -0.90
CA HIS A 314 19.67 -3.07 0.19
C HIS A 314 18.97 -3.31 1.54
N VAL A 315 19.62 -4.08 2.41
CA VAL A 315 19.16 -4.32 3.79
C VAL A 315 19.91 -3.36 4.70
N VAL A 316 19.17 -2.50 5.38
CA VAL A 316 19.69 -1.54 6.37
C VAL A 316 19.42 -2.09 7.75
N LEU A 317 20.46 -2.24 8.57
CA LEU A 317 20.34 -2.77 9.93
C LEU A 317 20.16 -1.62 10.94
N ALA A 318 19.40 -1.87 12.00
CA ALA A 318 19.29 -0.96 13.15
C ALA A 318 20.53 -1.03 14.07
N SER A 319 21.66 -1.47 13.54
CA SER A 319 22.96 -1.57 14.20
C SER A 319 24.03 -0.84 13.40
N ASP A 320 25.24 -0.76 13.93
CA ASP A 320 26.38 -0.17 13.21
C ASP A 320 26.95 -1.06 12.10
N GLU A 321 26.46 -2.29 11.98
CA GLU A 321 26.83 -3.18 10.90
C GLU A 321 26.21 -2.75 9.57
N THR A 322 26.95 -2.97 8.48
CA THR A 322 26.47 -2.67 7.12
C THR A 322 26.52 -3.93 6.29
N LEU A 323 25.48 -4.15 5.50
CA LEU A 323 25.41 -5.22 4.51
C LEU A 323 25.59 -4.64 3.10
N ASP A 324 26.44 -5.27 2.30
CA ASP A 324 26.56 -4.89 0.89
C ASP A 324 25.25 -5.12 0.15
N PRO A 325 24.80 -4.16 -0.68
CA PRO A 325 23.62 -4.33 -1.50
C PRO A 325 23.75 -5.53 -2.44
N GLN A 326 22.68 -6.31 -2.56
CA GLN A 326 22.60 -7.42 -3.50
C GLN A 326 21.99 -6.93 -4.81
N SER A 327 22.71 -7.17 -5.92
CA SER A 327 22.21 -6.89 -7.27
C SER A 327 21.81 -8.18 -7.96
N LEU A 328 20.64 -8.19 -8.59
CA LEU A 328 20.13 -9.33 -9.35
C LEU A 328 19.34 -8.86 -10.56
N THR A 329 19.07 -9.77 -11.48
CA THR A 329 18.17 -9.55 -12.60
C THR A 329 16.90 -10.36 -12.35
N VAL A 330 15.73 -9.70 -12.46
CA VAL A 330 14.41 -10.34 -12.51
C VAL A 330 14.02 -10.42 -13.98
N PRO A 331 13.99 -11.60 -14.59
CA PRO A 331 13.65 -11.73 -16.00
C PRO A 331 12.26 -11.18 -16.32
N ALA A 332 12.02 -10.83 -17.57
CA ALA A 332 10.69 -10.44 -18.05
C ALA A 332 9.65 -11.53 -17.72
N ARG A 333 8.47 -11.12 -17.31
CA ARG A 333 7.34 -12.02 -17.00
C ARG A 333 7.73 -13.15 -16.05
N SER A 334 8.45 -12.82 -14.96
CA SER A 334 8.88 -13.79 -13.95
C SER A 334 8.84 -13.25 -12.53
N VAL A 335 8.89 -14.15 -11.56
CA VAL A 335 9.02 -13.87 -10.14
C VAL A 335 10.26 -14.56 -9.58
N VAL A 336 11.02 -13.85 -8.75
CA VAL A 336 12.17 -14.39 -8.01
C VAL A 336 12.03 -14.06 -6.54
N ALA A 337 12.63 -14.88 -5.67
CA ALA A 337 12.67 -14.63 -4.25
C ALA A 337 14.11 -14.41 -3.77
N VAL A 338 14.26 -13.55 -2.77
CA VAL A 338 15.50 -13.29 -2.04
C VAL A 338 15.22 -13.50 -0.56
N GLU A 339 16.16 -14.13 0.15
CA GLU A 339 16.07 -14.40 1.59
C GLU A 339 16.99 -13.44 2.37
N PRO A 340 16.54 -12.20 2.68
CA PRO A 340 17.37 -11.18 3.32
C PRO A 340 17.89 -11.63 4.68
N THR A 341 17.07 -12.37 5.43
CA THR A 341 17.36 -12.81 6.81
C THR A 341 18.54 -13.78 6.91
N THR A 342 18.94 -14.44 5.84
CA THR A 342 20.16 -15.29 5.82
C THR A 342 21.45 -14.50 6.07
N ARG A 343 21.38 -13.17 5.92
CA ARG A 343 22.51 -12.24 6.08
C ARG A 343 22.35 -11.32 7.30
N VAL A 344 21.20 -11.35 7.96
CA VAL A 344 20.87 -10.49 9.11
C VAL A 344 21.15 -11.26 10.41
N PRO A 345 21.91 -10.69 11.37
CA PRO A 345 22.09 -11.32 12.68
C PRO A 345 20.75 -11.53 13.40
N ILE A 346 20.66 -12.62 14.18
CA ILE A 346 19.46 -12.92 14.97
C ILE A 346 19.21 -11.80 16.00
N GLY A 347 17.95 -11.46 16.23
CA GLY A 347 17.55 -10.40 17.16
C GLY A 347 17.75 -8.98 16.59
N THR A 348 17.92 -8.84 15.28
CA THR A 348 18.17 -7.54 14.63
C THR A 348 16.93 -7.01 13.95
N LYS A 349 16.69 -5.70 14.09
CA LYS A 349 15.71 -4.94 13.31
C LYS A 349 16.37 -4.46 12.02
N TYR A 350 15.63 -4.49 10.94
CA TYR A 350 16.15 -4.05 9.64
C TYR A 350 15.04 -3.47 8.76
N ALA A 351 15.44 -2.65 7.80
CA ALA A 351 14.59 -2.21 6.70
C ALA A 351 15.15 -2.75 5.39
N ILE A 352 14.29 -2.86 4.38
CA ILE A 352 14.69 -3.25 3.04
C ILE A 352 14.34 -2.12 2.07
N THR A 353 15.30 -1.76 1.22
CA THR A 353 15.07 -0.91 0.06
C THR A 353 15.30 -1.74 -1.20
N VAL A 354 14.30 -1.77 -2.07
CA VAL A 354 14.37 -2.40 -3.39
C VAL A 354 14.33 -1.30 -4.44
N THR A 355 15.34 -1.22 -5.29
CA THR A 355 15.39 -0.22 -6.37
C THR A 355 15.69 -0.86 -7.71
N THR A 356 14.96 -0.46 -8.75
CA THR A 356 15.29 -0.86 -10.12
C THR A 356 16.38 0.04 -10.66
N GLN A 357 17.33 -0.55 -11.35
CA GLN A 357 18.46 0.12 -11.99
C GLN A 357 18.28 0.12 -13.50
N PRO A 358 18.86 1.10 -14.22
CA PRO A 358 18.82 1.07 -15.67
C PRO A 358 19.51 -0.20 -16.22
N LEU A 359 18.84 -0.86 -17.14
CA LEU A 359 19.36 -1.92 -17.97
C LEU A 359 19.15 -1.51 -19.44
N ASP A 360 20.20 -1.42 -20.23
CA ASP A 360 20.15 -0.92 -21.61
C ASP A 360 19.49 0.46 -21.76
N GLY A 361 19.74 1.34 -20.78
CA GLY A 361 19.23 2.72 -20.76
C GLY A 361 17.79 2.88 -20.28
N ALA A 362 17.08 1.80 -19.96
CA ALA A 362 15.71 1.82 -19.45
C ALA A 362 15.61 1.22 -18.04
N ARG A 363 14.65 1.68 -17.24
CA ARG A 363 14.27 1.05 -15.97
C ARG A 363 12.98 0.27 -16.18
N SER A 364 12.96 -0.98 -15.74
CA SER A 364 11.76 -1.81 -15.72
C SER A 364 11.22 -1.83 -14.29
N PRO A 365 10.01 -1.26 -14.03
CA PRO A 365 9.42 -1.30 -12.71
C PRO A 365 8.97 -2.72 -12.36
N ILE A 366 8.99 -3.04 -11.08
CA ILE A 366 8.57 -4.33 -10.52
C ILE A 366 7.56 -4.14 -9.40
N VAL A 367 7.00 -5.25 -8.91
CA VAL A 367 6.27 -5.29 -7.63
C VAL A 367 7.12 -6.07 -6.64
N ALA A 368 7.18 -5.59 -5.40
CA ALA A 368 7.92 -6.22 -4.32
C ALA A 368 7.03 -6.42 -3.10
N GLU A 369 7.07 -7.62 -2.52
CA GLU A 369 6.28 -8.02 -1.37
C GLU A 369 7.11 -8.95 -0.48
N VAL A 370 6.91 -8.89 0.83
CA VAL A 370 7.56 -9.79 1.79
C VAL A 370 6.55 -10.76 2.38
N LEU A 371 7.00 -11.99 2.62
CA LEU A 371 6.36 -12.97 3.47
C LEU A 371 7.34 -13.33 4.58
N SER A 372 6.98 -12.99 5.81
CA SER A 372 7.73 -13.36 7.00
C SER A 372 7.05 -14.50 7.73
N SER A 373 7.84 -15.33 8.41
CA SER A 373 7.32 -16.47 9.18
C SER A 373 8.12 -16.69 10.45
N TRP A 374 7.41 -17.11 11.48
CA TRP A 374 7.92 -17.53 12.78
C TRP A 374 7.50 -18.98 12.98
N ALA A 375 8.47 -19.88 13.13
CA ALA A 375 8.20 -21.31 13.23
C ALA A 375 7.48 -21.65 14.54
N PRO A 376 6.63 -22.70 14.58
CA PRO A 376 5.90 -23.13 15.77
C PRO A 376 6.76 -23.47 17.00
N SER A 377 8.05 -23.64 16.84
CA SER A 377 9.01 -23.87 17.92
C SER A 377 9.54 -22.58 18.59
N SER A 378 9.18 -21.40 18.08
CA SER A 378 9.58 -20.12 18.63
C SER A 378 8.61 -19.59 19.67
N SER A 379 8.93 -18.46 20.33
CA SER A 379 8.02 -17.79 21.27
C SER A 379 6.87 -17.03 20.56
N THR A 380 6.92 -16.96 19.24
CA THR A 380 5.88 -16.43 18.37
C THR A 380 5.70 -17.45 17.25
N THR A 381 4.48 -17.84 16.98
CA THR A 381 4.10 -18.64 15.81
C THR A 381 3.26 -17.75 14.91
N GLY A 382 3.44 -17.83 13.59
CA GLY A 382 2.62 -17.09 12.66
C GLY A 382 3.32 -16.78 11.36
N VAL A 383 2.55 -16.22 10.45
CA VAL A 383 3.01 -15.70 9.15
C VAL A 383 2.49 -14.29 8.94
N ALA A 384 3.21 -13.51 8.18
CA ALA A 384 2.81 -12.14 7.86
C ALA A 384 3.28 -11.76 6.45
N SER A 385 2.39 -11.18 5.67
CA SER A 385 2.72 -10.63 4.35
C SER A 385 2.50 -9.13 4.34
N THR A 386 3.26 -8.41 3.54
CA THR A 386 2.98 -7.00 3.27
C THR A 386 3.57 -6.56 1.94
N LEU A 387 2.82 -5.75 1.22
CA LEU A 387 3.30 -5.01 0.07
C LEU A 387 4.29 -3.92 0.53
N GLY A 388 5.39 -3.75 -0.18
CA GLY A 388 6.31 -2.64 0.06
C GLY A 388 5.63 -1.27 -0.13
N SER A 389 6.05 -0.27 0.63
CA SER A 389 5.64 1.10 0.32
C SER A 389 6.41 1.63 -0.88
N SER A 390 5.72 2.16 -1.88
CA SER A 390 6.33 2.84 -3.04
C SER A 390 6.47 4.35 -2.85
N ILE A 391 6.04 4.86 -1.69
CA ILE A 391 6.12 6.28 -1.33
C ILE A 391 6.76 6.45 0.05
N ALA A 392 7.46 7.56 0.23
CA ALA A 392 7.85 8.08 1.54
C ALA A 392 7.03 9.34 1.81
N ALA A 393 6.54 9.52 3.03
CA ALA A 393 5.70 10.66 3.42
C ALA A 393 6.19 11.27 4.73
N ARG A 394 5.80 12.54 4.98
CA ARG A 394 6.13 13.24 6.23
C ARG A 394 5.18 12.90 7.37
N ARG A 395 4.02 12.35 7.04
CA ARG A 395 3.00 11.95 8.03
C ARG A 395 2.45 10.58 7.69
N TRP A 396 2.24 9.78 8.74
CA TRP A 396 1.73 8.43 8.66
C TRP A 396 0.71 8.20 9.77
N VAL A 397 -0.23 7.29 9.53
CA VAL A 397 -1.26 6.91 10.48
C VAL A 397 -1.24 5.39 10.66
N VAL A 398 -1.32 4.97 11.91
CA VAL A 398 -1.43 3.56 12.30
C VAL A 398 -2.68 3.39 13.16
N PRO A 399 -3.79 2.86 12.61
CA PRO A 399 -4.90 2.39 13.41
C PRO A 399 -4.45 1.28 14.35
N GLN A 400 -4.99 1.23 15.57
CA GLN A 400 -4.59 0.21 16.53
C GLN A 400 -5.34 -1.11 16.27
N PRO A 401 -4.64 -2.21 16.08
CA PRO A 401 -5.27 -3.52 15.94
C PRO A 401 -5.90 -3.98 17.27
N ALA A 402 -6.89 -4.86 17.16
CA ALA A 402 -7.56 -5.47 18.31
C ALA A 402 -6.86 -6.76 18.78
N ALA A 403 -5.68 -7.09 18.27
CA ALA A 403 -4.95 -8.30 18.61
C ALA A 403 -4.32 -8.22 20.01
N ASP A 404 -4.30 -9.33 20.71
CA ASP A 404 -3.51 -9.51 21.94
C ASP A 404 -2.04 -9.80 21.57
N ALA A 405 -1.35 -8.74 21.15
CA ALA A 405 0.01 -8.82 20.64
C ALA A 405 0.82 -7.56 21.01
N ASP A 406 2.12 -7.74 21.11
CA ASP A 406 3.05 -6.64 21.22
C ASP A 406 3.11 -5.89 19.88
N ALA A 407 2.75 -4.61 19.88
CA ALA A 407 2.78 -3.75 18.72
C ALA A 407 4.06 -2.93 18.67
N PHE A 408 4.79 -3.02 17.58
CA PHE A 408 6.02 -2.28 17.34
C PHE A 408 5.88 -1.41 16.09
N LEU A 409 6.07 -0.11 16.29
CA LEU A 409 6.17 0.84 15.20
C LEU A 409 7.63 0.98 14.80
N THR A 410 7.92 0.83 13.50
CA THR A 410 9.26 1.06 12.96
C THR A 410 9.24 2.24 12.01
N VAL A 411 10.14 3.20 12.25
CA VAL A 411 10.38 4.35 11.39
C VAL A 411 11.69 4.13 10.65
N PHE A 412 11.66 4.24 9.34
CA PHE A 412 12.81 4.14 8.46
C PHE A 412 12.99 5.45 7.67
N ASP A 413 14.18 6.01 7.73
CA ASP A 413 14.59 7.17 6.92
C ASP A 413 15.35 6.69 5.68
N PRO A 414 14.75 6.77 4.48
CA PRO A 414 15.45 6.44 3.23
C PRO A 414 16.36 7.57 2.74
N GLY A 415 16.37 8.74 3.41
CA GLY A 415 17.15 9.91 3.05
C GLY A 415 18.59 9.86 3.54
N SER A 416 19.30 10.97 3.35
CA SER A 416 20.71 11.15 3.76
C SER A 416 20.88 11.99 5.01
N ASP A 417 19.88 12.78 5.40
CA ASP A 417 19.91 13.70 6.50
C ASP A 417 19.18 13.15 7.73
N PRO A 418 19.70 13.39 8.96
CA PRO A 418 19.01 12.94 10.16
C PRO A 418 17.61 13.54 10.26
N VAL A 419 16.63 12.73 10.66
CA VAL A 419 15.26 13.18 10.88
C VAL A 419 14.78 12.82 12.27
N THR A 420 14.01 13.71 12.88
CA THR A 420 13.26 13.41 14.11
C THR A 420 11.81 13.20 13.75
N ALA A 421 11.25 12.09 14.19
CA ALA A 421 9.83 11.79 14.05
C ALA A 421 9.14 11.93 15.41
N ALA A 422 8.01 12.64 15.44
CA ALA A 422 7.13 12.72 16.59
C ALA A 422 6.02 11.67 16.48
N LEU A 423 5.71 10.99 17.58
CA LEU A 423 4.66 9.98 17.69
C LEU A 423 3.58 10.46 18.65
N LEU A 424 2.35 10.62 18.17
CA LEU A 424 1.22 11.17 18.91
C LEU A 424 -0.04 10.33 18.71
N PRO A 425 -0.89 10.15 19.73
CA PRO A 425 -2.24 9.65 19.50
C PRO A 425 -3.06 10.70 18.73
N ALA A 426 -3.90 10.26 17.81
CA ALA A 426 -4.75 11.14 16.98
C ALA A 426 -5.63 12.07 17.84
N SER A 427 -6.03 11.64 19.02
CA SER A 427 -6.79 12.45 19.99
C SER A 427 -6.01 13.64 20.56
N SER A 428 -4.70 13.75 20.33
CA SER A 428 -3.83 14.83 20.79
C SER A 428 -3.51 15.88 19.73
N ILE A 429 -3.81 15.63 18.44
CA ILE A 429 -3.33 16.44 17.31
C ILE A 429 -3.74 17.92 17.40
N ASP A 430 -4.92 18.23 17.97
CA ASP A 430 -5.44 19.60 18.08
C ASP A 430 -5.23 20.25 19.46
N ARG A 431 -4.72 19.48 20.42
CA ARG A 431 -4.36 20.09 21.69
C ARG A 431 -3.07 20.88 21.46
N LYS A 432 -3.08 22.19 21.76
CA LYS A 432 -1.85 22.97 21.96
C LYS A 432 -1.11 22.37 23.15
N VAL A 433 -0.50 21.24 22.95
CA VAL A 433 0.36 20.59 23.95
C VAL A 433 1.57 21.50 24.04
N GLY A 434 1.78 22.11 25.20
CA GLY A 434 3.03 22.74 25.54
C GLY A 434 4.16 21.68 25.52
N PRO A 435 5.43 22.03 25.63
CA PRO A 435 6.56 21.11 25.51
C PRO A 435 6.54 20.10 26.66
N THR A 436 5.73 19.05 26.55
CA THR A 436 5.67 17.92 27.48
C THR A 436 6.07 16.68 26.72
N SER A 437 7.23 16.15 27.06
CA SER A 437 7.78 14.77 26.94
C SER A 437 7.03 13.81 25.98
N GLU A 438 6.88 14.21 24.73
CA GLU A 438 6.44 13.30 23.65
C GLU A 438 7.61 12.41 23.26
N PRO A 439 7.41 11.13 22.97
CA PRO A 439 8.48 10.30 22.46
C PRO A 439 8.91 10.82 21.09
N GLU A 440 10.01 11.58 21.07
CA GLU A 440 10.70 11.91 19.83
C GLU A 440 11.58 10.73 19.44
N LEU A 441 11.36 10.22 18.24
CA LEU A 441 12.19 9.18 17.63
C LEU A 441 13.24 9.85 16.76
N ALA A 442 14.48 9.90 17.24
CA ALA A 442 15.59 10.37 16.44
C ALA A 442 16.01 9.27 15.46
N VAL A 443 15.79 9.50 14.18
CA VAL A 443 16.17 8.58 13.10
C VAL A 443 17.35 9.20 12.37
N GLY A 444 18.51 8.56 12.42
CA GLY A 444 19.73 9.04 11.74
C GLY A 444 19.79 8.56 10.29
N PRO A 445 20.63 9.19 9.43
CA PRO A 445 20.89 8.71 8.10
C PRO A 445 21.75 7.43 8.13
N GLY A 446 21.51 6.52 7.22
CA GLY A 446 22.34 5.31 7.04
C GLY A 446 22.26 4.36 8.23
N LYS A 447 23.38 4.17 8.94
CA LYS A 447 23.53 3.17 10.03
C LYS A 447 22.53 3.26 11.18
N ALA A 448 21.90 4.42 11.39
CA ALA A 448 20.87 4.64 12.40
C ALA A 448 19.52 4.98 11.77
N GLY A 449 19.33 4.71 10.47
CA GLY A 449 18.14 5.06 9.72
C GLY A 449 16.87 4.30 10.12
N ILE A 450 16.91 3.51 11.19
CA ILE A 450 15.76 2.73 11.68
C ILE A 450 15.62 2.96 13.17
N GLN A 451 14.40 3.31 13.60
CA GLN A 451 14.00 3.33 15.00
C GLN A 451 12.73 2.54 15.20
N GLN A 452 12.70 1.72 16.22
CA GLN A 452 11.52 0.97 16.62
C GLN A 452 11.08 1.37 18.03
N VAL A 453 9.78 1.54 18.20
CA VAL A 453 9.15 1.81 19.48
C VAL A 453 8.02 0.81 19.72
N LYS A 454 7.93 0.27 20.93
CA LYS A 454 6.79 -0.51 21.38
C LYS A 454 5.64 0.45 21.67
N LEU A 455 4.50 0.24 21.03
CA LEU A 455 3.30 1.01 21.29
C LEU A 455 2.65 0.57 22.60
N GLY A 456 2.14 1.54 23.38
CA GLY A 456 1.37 1.23 24.59
C GLY A 456 0.02 0.65 24.23
N SER A 457 -0.43 -0.35 24.99
CA SER A 457 -1.79 -0.88 24.90
C SER A 457 -2.80 0.08 25.56
N GLY A 458 -4.03 0.15 25.05
CA GLY A 458 -5.15 0.80 25.72
C GLY A 458 -5.43 2.26 25.38
N THR A 459 -4.98 2.74 24.22
CA THR A 459 -5.49 3.99 23.65
C THR A 459 -6.62 3.67 22.66
N ASP A 460 -7.79 4.29 22.83
CA ASP A 460 -8.89 4.22 21.84
C ASP A 460 -8.64 5.26 20.73
N SER A 461 -7.43 5.30 20.19
CA SER A 461 -6.99 6.31 19.24
C SER A 461 -5.85 5.78 18.37
N ALA A 462 -5.92 6.02 17.07
CA ALA A 462 -4.83 5.73 16.15
C ALA A 462 -3.56 6.50 16.53
N TRP A 463 -2.40 5.98 16.14
CA TRP A 463 -1.14 6.68 16.23
C TRP A 463 -0.87 7.50 14.98
N VAL A 464 -0.35 8.71 15.15
CA VAL A 464 0.08 9.60 14.08
C VAL A 464 1.56 9.88 14.24
N ILE A 465 2.30 9.63 13.16
CA ILE A 465 3.74 9.84 13.08
C ILE A 465 3.99 11.03 12.15
N THR A 466 4.75 12.02 12.59
CA THR A 466 5.11 13.18 11.77
C THR A 466 6.62 13.40 11.79
N ALA A 467 7.19 13.79 10.65
CA ALA A 467 8.61 14.07 10.50
C ALA A 467 8.86 15.29 9.61
N ALA A 468 10.03 15.92 9.77
CA ALA A 468 10.43 17.07 8.94
C ALA A 468 10.72 16.70 7.49
N HIS A 469 11.18 15.46 7.25
CA HIS A 469 11.48 14.91 5.92
C HIS A 469 10.65 13.64 5.67
N PRO A 470 10.48 13.20 4.42
CA PRO A 470 9.76 11.98 4.11
C PRO A 470 10.44 10.74 4.73
N ILE A 471 9.67 9.96 5.45
CA ILE A 471 10.04 8.69 6.08
C ILE A 471 9.13 7.57 5.59
N VAL A 472 9.47 6.33 5.93
CA VAL A 472 8.60 5.15 5.75
C VAL A 472 8.30 4.57 7.12
N VAL A 473 7.05 4.17 7.34
CA VAL A 473 6.60 3.65 8.63
C VAL A 473 5.94 2.30 8.42
N GLY A 474 6.28 1.34 9.28
CA GLY A 474 5.70 0.01 9.31
C GLY A 474 5.28 -0.39 10.72
N LEU A 475 4.30 -1.28 10.79
CA LEU A 475 3.80 -1.90 12.00
C LEU A 475 4.18 -3.38 12.02
N THR A 476 4.71 -3.85 13.14
CA THR A 476 4.96 -5.26 13.42
C THR A 476 4.15 -5.65 14.67
N LEU A 477 3.37 -6.68 14.57
CA LEU A 477 2.64 -7.27 15.68
C LEU A 477 3.19 -8.66 15.95
N LEU A 478 3.54 -8.95 17.20
CA LEU A 478 4.06 -10.24 17.63
C LEU A 478 3.28 -10.72 18.86
N GLY A 479 2.48 -11.75 18.67
CA GLY A 479 1.77 -12.48 19.72
C GLY A 479 2.39 -13.86 19.94
N ALA A 480 1.87 -14.61 20.88
CA ALA A 480 2.27 -16.01 21.07
C ALA A 480 1.82 -16.88 19.89
N ASP A 481 0.57 -16.70 19.47
CA ASP A 481 -0.11 -17.53 18.48
C ASP A 481 -0.39 -16.77 17.18
N GLY A 482 0.33 -15.64 16.92
CA GLY A 482 0.10 -14.86 15.72
C GLY A 482 1.14 -13.77 15.49
N ALA A 483 1.31 -13.41 14.21
CA ALA A 483 2.19 -12.33 13.80
C ALA A 483 1.59 -11.56 12.61
N SER A 484 1.78 -10.25 12.57
CA SER A 484 1.36 -9.43 11.43
C SER A 484 2.41 -8.37 11.09
N LEU A 485 2.61 -8.16 9.80
CA LEU A 485 3.35 -7.03 9.25
C LEU A 485 2.39 -6.19 8.42
N SER A 486 2.40 -4.89 8.64
CA SER A 486 1.56 -3.97 7.90
C SER A 486 2.33 -2.69 7.60
N SER A 487 2.10 -2.11 6.45
CA SER A 487 2.51 -0.74 6.18
C SER A 487 1.56 0.24 6.89
N ALA A 488 2.10 1.30 7.49
CA ALA A 488 1.28 2.40 7.97
C ALA A 488 0.59 3.10 6.79
N ILE A 489 -0.47 3.85 7.06
CA ILE A 489 -1.22 4.60 6.05
C ILE A 489 -0.54 5.96 5.85
N PRO A 490 0.03 6.27 4.67
CA PRO A 490 0.66 7.55 4.41
C PRO A 490 -0.37 8.68 4.29
N ASP A 491 0.00 9.87 4.77
CA ASP A 491 -0.73 11.12 4.53
C ASP A 491 0.13 12.04 3.64
N PRO A 492 -0.02 11.95 2.34
CA PRO A 492 0.81 12.71 1.39
C PRO A 492 0.43 14.18 1.29
N SER A 493 -0.73 14.57 1.81
CA SER A 493 -1.20 15.97 1.80
C SER A 493 -0.56 16.81 2.91
N TYR A 494 0.10 16.18 3.88
CA TYR A 494 0.72 16.87 5.00
C TYR A 494 2.06 17.50 4.62
N GLY A 495 2.15 18.84 4.72
CA GLY A 495 3.39 19.60 4.49
C GLY A 495 3.69 19.87 3.00
N GLY A 496 2.66 19.79 2.13
CA GLY A 496 2.71 20.29 0.75
C GLY A 496 2.61 21.82 0.67
#